data_ef3598b7e33715c0dcdebec70945c1db
#
_entry.id   ef3598b7e33715c0dcdebec70945c1db
#
_cell.length_a   1.000
_cell.length_b   1.000
_cell.length_c   1.000
_cell.angle_alpha   90.00
_cell.angle_beta   90.00
_cell.angle_gamma   90.00
#
_symmetry.space_group_name_H-M   'P 1'
#
loop_
_entity.id
_entity.type
_entity.pdbx_description
1 polymer ?
#
loop_
_entity_poly.entity_id
_entity_poly.type
_entity_poly.pdbx_seq_one_letter_code
_entity_poly.pdbx_strand_id
1 'polypeptide(L)'
;MSGQAARLGFTLAEVLVTLGIIGVVSAMTVPSLMQNYQRQSYVTQLHKVYNELSQALIQYQTDKNALNLKEAGLTSQAELNSFFKTYFNVVNDCGDTQTPCLASSYKNISGRTIGTPFNEPIYMTLASGASFSAHYSGGTSLIFYLYLDTNGQKGPNIAGRDIFAVYIYNNGLIDDNGPAAPLTKEQRDNAFNGNCIAGETTWFGCFGKILNDNWEMTY
;
A
#
# COMPACT_ATOMS: atom_id res chain seq x y z
N MET A 1 50.63 -50.65 -13.86
CA MET A 1 50.74 -49.78 -12.65
C MET A 1 49.47 -48.98 -12.54
N SER A 2 48.52 -49.40 -11.69
CA SER A 2 47.27 -48.71 -11.46
C SER A 2 47.45 -47.72 -10.28
N GLY A 3 47.52 -46.42 -10.64
CA GLY A 3 47.53 -45.38 -9.61
C GLY A 3 46.19 -45.27 -8.94
N GLN A 4 46.10 -45.64 -7.66
CA GLN A 4 44.92 -45.36 -6.79
C GLN A 4 44.91 -43.85 -6.53
N ALA A 5 43.92 -43.15 -7.05
CA ALA A 5 43.64 -41.78 -6.65
C ALA A 5 43.15 -41.76 -5.19
N ALA A 6 43.92 -41.15 -4.32
CA ALA A 6 43.52 -40.93 -2.92
C ALA A 6 42.25 -40.10 -2.92
N ARG A 7 41.14 -40.64 -2.44
CA ARG A 7 39.89 -39.89 -2.19
C ARG A 7 40.10 -39.10 -0.88
N LEU A 8 40.30 -37.80 -0.99
CA LEU A 8 40.32 -36.90 0.14
C LEU A 8 38.88 -36.76 0.67
N GLY A 9 38.62 -37.33 1.81
CA GLY A 9 37.33 -37.16 2.53
C GLY A 9 37.41 -36.01 3.50
N PHE A 10 36.34 -35.28 3.70
CA PHE A 10 36.23 -34.23 4.72
C PHE A 10 36.27 -34.84 6.13
N THR A 11 36.92 -34.17 7.07
CA THR A 11 36.91 -34.55 8.46
C THR A 11 35.60 -34.10 9.14
N LEU A 12 35.16 -34.81 10.15
CA LEU A 12 33.98 -34.44 10.94
C LEU A 12 34.11 -33.02 11.52
N ALA A 13 35.28 -32.62 11.93
CA ALA A 13 35.57 -31.31 12.47
C ALA A 13 35.36 -30.19 11.39
N GLU A 14 35.85 -30.37 10.18
CA GLU A 14 35.66 -29.43 9.08
C GLU A 14 34.16 -29.24 8.74
N VAL A 15 33.39 -30.33 8.71
CA VAL A 15 31.95 -30.27 8.48
C VAL A 15 31.24 -29.54 9.63
N LEU A 16 31.58 -29.83 10.87
CA LEU A 16 30.94 -29.15 12.01
C LEU A 16 31.26 -27.66 12.07
N VAL A 17 32.52 -27.27 11.79
CA VAL A 17 32.90 -25.85 11.75
C VAL A 17 32.21 -25.12 10.61
N THR A 18 32.17 -25.69 9.42
CA THR A 18 31.47 -25.06 8.27
C THR A 18 29.98 -24.92 8.49
N LEU A 19 29.30 -25.94 9.03
CA LEU A 19 27.88 -25.86 9.39
C LEU A 19 27.61 -24.82 10.48
N GLY A 20 28.51 -24.72 11.47
CA GLY A 20 28.43 -23.69 12.52
C GLY A 20 28.52 -22.28 11.96
N ILE A 21 29.49 -22.02 11.08
CA ILE A 21 29.65 -20.71 10.43
C ILE A 21 28.41 -20.38 9.56
N ILE A 22 27.97 -21.30 8.71
CA ILE A 22 26.77 -21.12 7.87
C ILE A 22 25.55 -20.84 8.75
N GLY A 23 25.37 -21.57 9.84
CA GLY A 23 24.26 -21.38 10.76
C GLY A 23 24.22 -19.97 11.37
N VAL A 24 25.36 -19.48 11.85
CA VAL A 24 25.46 -18.13 12.44
C VAL A 24 25.24 -17.04 11.38
N VAL A 25 25.87 -17.14 10.23
CA VAL A 25 25.71 -16.17 9.13
C VAL A 25 24.26 -16.14 8.65
N SER A 26 23.65 -17.31 8.45
CA SER A 26 22.24 -17.39 8.02
C SER A 26 21.28 -16.79 9.06
N ALA A 27 21.49 -17.06 10.35
CA ALA A 27 20.67 -16.50 11.43
C ALA A 27 20.68 -14.96 11.47
N MET A 28 21.80 -14.33 11.08
CA MET A 28 21.93 -12.87 11.05
C MET A 28 21.41 -12.25 9.75
N THR A 29 21.57 -12.93 8.62
CA THR A 29 21.28 -12.34 7.29
C THR A 29 19.85 -12.60 6.80
N VAL A 30 19.28 -13.77 7.06
CA VAL A 30 17.98 -14.15 6.54
C VAL A 30 16.85 -13.22 7.02
N PRO A 31 16.74 -12.85 8.32
CA PRO A 31 15.69 -11.95 8.78
C PRO A 31 15.72 -10.58 8.09
N SER A 32 16.91 -10.00 7.89
CA SER A 32 17.09 -8.72 7.23
C SER A 32 16.70 -8.77 5.75
N LEU A 33 17.09 -9.83 5.05
CA LEU A 33 16.71 -10.05 3.65
C LEU A 33 15.20 -10.22 3.48
N MET A 34 14.56 -10.97 4.38
CA MET A 34 13.11 -11.15 4.35
C MET A 34 12.36 -9.84 4.58
N GLN A 35 12.80 -9.01 5.53
CA GLN A 35 12.18 -7.71 5.77
C GLN A 35 12.30 -6.79 4.56
N ASN A 36 13.47 -6.72 3.92
CA ASN A 36 13.68 -5.91 2.73
C ASN A 36 12.81 -6.41 1.56
N TYR A 37 12.73 -7.71 1.36
CA TYR A 37 11.87 -8.31 0.33
C TYR A 37 10.39 -7.98 0.57
N GLN A 38 9.91 -8.07 1.82
CA GLN A 38 8.53 -7.73 2.16
C GLN A 38 8.24 -6.25 1.89
N ARG A 39 9.14 -5.32 2.28
CA ARG A 39 8.98 -3.89 1.99
C ARG A 39 8.89 -3.62 0.50
N GLN A 40 9.78 -4.21 -0.31
CA GLN A 40 9.72 -4.10 -1.77
C GLN A 40 8.43 -4.67 -2.35
N SER A 41 7.94 -5.79 -1.81
CA SER A 41 6.69 -6.40 -2.24
C SER A 41 5.50 -5.48 -1.99
N TYR A 42 5.39 -4.88 -0.80
CA TYR A 42 4.30 -3.94 -0.49
C TYR A 42 4.33 -2.70 -1.39
N VAL A 43 5.51 -2.11 -1.57
CA VAL A 43 5.65 -0.94 -2.45
C VAL A 43 5.34 -1.27 -3.90
N THR A 44 5.75 -2.43 -4.39
CA THR A 44 5.45 -2.87 -5.75
C THR A 44 3.94 -3.05 -5.96
N GLN A 45 3.25 -3.63 -4.99
CA GLN A 45 1.80 -3.79 -5.03
C GLN A 45 1.08 -2.43 -4.95
N LEU A 46 1.52 -1.54 -4.06
CA LEU A 46 1.01 -0.18 -3.95
C LEU A 46 1.18 0.59 -5.27
N HIS A 47 2.37 0.52 -5.86
CA HIS A 47 2.68 1.20 -7.12
C HIS A 47 1.83 0.67 -8.29
N LYS A 48 1.55 -0.63 -8.30
CA LYS A 48 0.63 -1.22 -9.28
C LYS A 48 -0.77 -0.60 -9.19
N VAL A 49 -1.34 -0.54 -7.98
CA VAL A 49 -2.69 0.04 -7.77
C VAL A 49 -2.68 1.55 -8.02
N TYR A 50 -1.62 2.25 -7.64
CA TYR A 50 -1.45 3.67 -7.97
C TYR A 50 -1.50 3.92 -9.48
N ASN A 51 -0.78 3.12 -10.27
CA ASN A 51 -0.79 3.24 -11.72
C ASN A 51 -2.16 2.91 -12.31
N GLU A 52 -2.83 1.87 -11.81
CA GLU A 52 -4.20 1.50 -12.21
C GLU A 52 -5.18 2.65 -11.92
N LEU A 53 -5.11 3.24 -10.73
CA LEU A 53 -5.94 4.38 -10.34
C LEU A 53 -5.62 5.63 -11.18
N SER A 54 -4.35 5.94 -11.40
CA SER A 54 -3.94 7.09 -12.21
C SER A 54 -4.44 6.98 -13.66
N GLN A 55 -4.34 5.79 -14.26
CA GLN A 55 -4.84 5.54 -15.61
C GLN A 55 -6.38 5.65 -15.67
N ALA A 56 -7.08 5.10 -14.68
CA ALA A 56 -8.53 5.18 -14.59
C ALA A 56 -9.03 6.64 -14.49
N LEU A 57 -8.35 7.48 -13.70
CA LEU A 57 -8.67 8.91 -13.56
C LEU A 57 -8.47 9.67 -14.88
N ILE A 58 -7.35 9.41 -15.57
CA ILE A 58 -7.08 10.01 -16.89
C ILE A 58 -8.12 9.57 -17.91
N GLN A 59 -8.43 8.28 -17.96
CA GLN A 59 -9.44 7.74 -18.87
C GLN A 59 -10.82 8.33 -18.58
N TYR A 60 -11.22 8.43 -17.31
CA TYR A 60 -12.49 9.03 -16.90
C TYR A 60 -12.63 10.48 -17.38
N GLN A 61 -11.59 11.31 -17.19
CA GLN A 61 -11.58 12.69 -17.69
C GLN A 61 -11.63 12.74 -19.21
N THR A 62 -10.92 11.86 -19.90
CA THR A 62 -10.90 11.77 -21.36
C THR A 62 -12.26 11.38 -21.93
N ASP A 63 -12.89 10.34 -21.38
CA ASP A 63 -14.21 9.86 -21.82
C ASP A 63 -15.31 10.91 -21.62
N LYS A 64 -15.16 11.77 -20.61
CA LYS A 64 -16.07 12.88 -20.30
C LYS A 64 -15.68 14.20 -20.96
N ASN A 65 -14.55 14.22 -21.70
CA ASN A 65 -13.98 15.44 -22.29
C ASN A 65 -13.87 16.60 -21.28
N ALA A 66 -13.37 16.30 -20.07
CA ALA A 66 -13.37 17.21 -18.93
C ALA A 66 -11.94 17.55 -18.49
N LEU A 67 -11.73 18.77 -17.98
CA LEU A 67 -10.44 19.26 -17.51
C LEU A 67 -10.13 18.83 -16.07
N ASN A 68 -11.13 18.41 -15.31
CA ASN A 68 -10.99 17.99 -13.91
C ASN A 68 -12.10 17.01 -13.52
N LEU A 69 -11.94 16.37 -12.35
CA LEU A 69 -12.83 15.28 -11.91
C LEU A 69 -14.27 15.73 -11.64
N LYS A 70 -14.47 16.95 -11.12
CA LYS A 70 -15.82 17.49 -10.91
C LYS A 70 -16.53 17.79 -12.22
N GLU A 71 -15.82 18.38 -13.17
CA GLU A 71 -16.35 18.63 -14.51
C GLU A 71 -16.68 17.32 -15.23
N ALA A 72 -15.89 16.25 -14.99
CA ALA A 72 -16.18 14.92 -15.48
C ALA A 72 -17.43 14.28 -14.86
N GLY A 73 -18.00 14.88 -13.81
CA GLY A 73 -19.21 14.43 -13.14
C GLY A 73 -18.98 13.70 -11.82
N LEU A 74 -17.76 13.65 -11.29
CA LEU A 74 -17.46 12.99 -10.02
C LEU A 74 -17.83 13.93 -8.85
N THR A 75 -19.14 14.01 -8.58
CA THR A 75 -19.73 15.00 -7.67
C THR A 75 -20.52 14.40 -6.51
N SER A 76 -20.56 13.08 -6.40
CA SER A 76 -21.26 12.37 -5.34
C SER A 76 -20.64 11.00 -5.03
N GLN A 77 -21.04 10.41 -3.90
CA GLN A 77 -20.66 9.04 -3.56
C GLN A 77 -21.20 8.03 -4.59
N ALA A 78 -22.40 8.26 -5.15
CA ALA A 78 -22.98 7.39 -6.16
C ALA A 78 -22.16 7.40 -7.46
N GLU A 79 -21.69 8.57 -7.88
CA GLU A 79 -20.80 8.70 -9.04
C GLU A 79 -19.44 8.07 -8.79
N LEU A 80 -18.89 8.18 -7.56
CA LEU A 80 -17.66 7.51 -7.18
C LEU A 80 -17.80 5.98 -7.24
N ASN A 81 -18.93 5.44 -6.77
CA ASN A 81 -19.22 4.01 -6.85
C ASN A 81 -19.29 3.54 -8.31
N SER A 82 -19.97 4.34 -9.17
CA SER A 82 -20.07 4.07 -10.61
C SER A 82 -18.71 4.11 -11.30
N PHE A 83 -17.85 5.09 -10.93
CA PHE A 83 -16.48 5.19 -11.43
C PHE A 83 -15.68 3.92 -11.17
N PHE A 84 -15.67 3.42 -9.93
CA PHE A 84 -14.93 2.19 -9.63
C PHE A 84 -15.47 0.97 -10.36
N LYS A 85 -16.79 0.82 -10.45
CA LYS A 85 -17.41 -0.30 -11.17
C LYS A 85 -17.16 -0.26 -12.68
N THR A 86 -16.95 0.92 -13.25
CA THR A 86 -16.77 1.10 -14.70
C THR A 86 -15.30 0.96 -15.11
N TYR A 87 -14.38 1.52 -14.33
CA TYR A 87 -12.99 1.65 -14.73
C TYR A 87 -12.04 0.63 -14.05
N PHE A 88 -12.55 -0.16 -13.11
CA PHE A 88 -11.76 -1.19 -12.44
C PHE A 88 -12.38 -2.58 -12.60
N ASN A 89 -11.53 -3.60 -12.58
CA ASN A 89 -11.99 -4.97 -12.52
C ASN A 89 -12.29 -5.36 -11.05
N VAL A 90 -13.51 -5.00 -10.59
CA VAL A 90 -14.01 -5.32 -9.26
C VAL A 90 -14.48 -6.75 -9.24
N VAL A 91 -13.90 -7.59 -8.39
CA VAL A 91 -14.28 -9.01 -8.22
C VAL A 91 -15.17 -9.23 -7.02
N ASN A 92 -15.15 -8.32 -6.03
CA ASN A 92 -16.06 -8.38 -4.89
C ASN A 92 -16.48 -6.94 -4.51
N ASP A 93 -17.79 -6.74 -4.41
CA ASP A 93 -18.41 -5.50 -3.95
C ASP A 93 -19.09 -5.79 -2.60
N CYS A 94 -18.51 -5.30 -1.53
CA CYS A 94 -18.98 -5.52 -0.17
C CYS A 94 -19.98 -4.46 0.32
N GLY A 95 -20.34 -3.51 -0.54
CA GLY A 95 -21.22 -2.38 -0.17
C GLY A 95 -20.59 -1.57 0.96
N ASP A 96 -21.35 -1.31 2.00
CA ASP A 96 -20.93 -0.58 3.22
C ASP A 96 -20.35 -1.48 4.33
N THR A 97 -20.13 -2.75 4.03
CA THR A 97 -19.61 -3.72 4.99
C THR A 97 -18.13 -3.99 4.78
N GLN A 98 -17.30 -3.70 5.79
CA GLN A 98 -15.84 -3.80 5.71
C GLN A 98 -15.35 -5.21 5.34
N THR A 99 -15.86 -6.23 6.01
CA THR A 99 -15.51 -7.62 5.73
C THR A 99 -16.53 -8.26 4.79
N PRO A 100 -16.12 -9.08 3.78
CA PRO A 100 -14.80 -9.69 3.62
C PRO A 100 -13.81 -8.89 2.74
N CYS A 101 -14.09 -7.67 2.29
CA CYS A 101 -13.18 -6.93 1.42
C CYS A 101 -11.89 -6.51 2.16
N LEU A 102 -12.01 -5.94 3.34
CA LEU A 102 -10.89 -5.56 4.20
C LEU A 102 -10.80 -6.45 5.44
N ALA A 103 -9.65 -6.45 6.10
CA ALA A 103 -9.47 -7.14 7.38
C ALA A 103 -10.32 -6.50 8.48
N SER A 104 -10.73 -7.30 9.48
CA SER A 104 -11.56 -6.84 10.58
C SER A 104 -10.84 -5.88 11.53
N SER A 105 -9.51 -5.85 11.52
CA SER A 105 -8.70 -4.95 12.34
C SER A 105 -7.37 -4.61 11.70
N TYR A 106 -6.90 -3.40 11.95
CA TYR A 106 -5.62 -2.88 11.49
C TYR A 106 -4.85 -2.27 12.65
N LYS A 107 -3.52 -2.21 12.50
CA LYS A 107 -2.63 -1.55 13.46
C LYS A 107 -1.86 -0.43 12.75
N ASN A 108 -1.42 0.57 13.51
CA ASN A 108 -0.41 1.51 13.04
C ASN A 108 1.00 0.91 13.19
N ILE A 109 2.02 1.63 12.72
CA ILE A 109 3.43 1.20 12.80
C ILE A 109 3.87 0.98 14.26
N SER A 110 3.31 1.72 15.22
CA SER A 110 3.62 1.54 16.65
C SER A 110 2.91 0.35 17.31
N GLY A 111 2.10 -0.42 16.53
CA GLY A 111 1.39 -1.61 17.00
C GLY A 111 0.04 -1.35 17.67
N ARG A 112 -0.43 -0.11 17.73
CA ARG A 112 -1.75 0.23 18.26
C ARG A 112 -2.82 -0.06 17.23
N THR A 113 -3.98 -0.55 17.67
CA THR A 113 -5.15 -0.74 16.81
C THR A 113 -5.68 0.62 16.35
N ILE A 114 -5.81 0.78 15.03
CA ILE A 114 -6.49 1.92 14.42
C ILE A 114 -7.98 1.63 14.32
N GLY A 115 -8.81 2.71 14.28
CA GLY A 115 -10.27 2.58 14.32
C GLY A 115 -10.79 1.62 13.26
N THR A 116 -11.53 0.63 13.69
CA THR A 116 -12.22 -0.35 12.84
C THR A 116 -13.58 -0.65 13.45
N PRO A 117 -14.63 -0.83 12.66
CA PRO A 117 -14.68 -0.64 11.21
C PRO A 117 -14.40 0.81 10.81
N PHE A 118 -13.91 1.05 9.59
CA PHE A 118 -13.64 2.40 9.08
C PHE A 118 -14.93 3.20 8.82
N ASN A 119 -16.07 2.54 8.85
CA ASN A 119 -17.41 3.14 8.62
C ASN A 119 -17.49 3.93 7.30
N GLU A 120 -16.95 3.34 6.25
CA GLU A 120 -16.94 3.93 4.92
C GLU A 120 -18.15 3.48 4.08
N PRO A 121 -18.58 4.29 3.11
CA PRO A 121 -19.80 3.99 2.33
C PRO A 121 -19.64 2.88 1.29
N ILE A 122 -18.41 2.52 0.94
CA ILE A 122 -18.13 1.39 0.04
C ILE A 122 -16.84 0.67 0.38
N TYR A 123 -16.84 -0.63 0.12
CA TYR A 123 -15.68 -1.53 0.20
C TYR A 123 -15.66 -2.44 -1.02
N MET A 124 -14.52 -2.53 -1.69
CA MET A 124 -14.36 -3.33 -2.92
C MET A 124 -13.04 -4.10 -2.91
N THR A 125 -13.02 -5.24 -3.61
CA THR A 125 -11.80 -6.01 -3.90
C THR A 125 -11.59 -6.04 -5.41
N LEU A 126 -10.38 -5.74 -5.84
CA LEU A 126 -9.95 -5.75 -7.24
C LEU A 126 -9.42 -7.14 -7.64
N ALA A 127 -9.45 -7.43 -8.93
CA ALA A 127 -8.85 -8.65 -9.48
C ALA A 127 -7.34 -8.77 -9.22
N SER A 128 -6.65 -7.66 -8.94
CA SER A 128 -5.26 -7.64 -8.51
C SER A 128 -5.04 -8.24 -7.11
N GLY A 129 -6.09 -8.44 -6.33
CA GLY A 129 -6.07 -8.85 -4.93
C GLY A 129 -5.99 -7.70 -3.93
N ALA A 130 -5.83 -6.48 -4.40
CA ALA A 130 -5.95 -5.29 -3.56
C ALA A 130 -7.41 -5.02 -3.20
N SER A 131 -7.63 -4.49 -2.01
CA SER A 131 -8.96 -4.09 -1.54
C SER A 131 -8.93 -2.66 -1.03
N PHE A 132 -10.04 -1.98 -1.09
CA PHE A 132 -10.11 -0.61 -0.61
C PHE A 132 -11.51 -0.26 -0.09
N SER A 133 -11.56 0.77 0.75
CA SER A 133 -12.75 1.58 0.97
C SER A 133 -12.60 2.92 0.25
N ALA A 134 -13.71 3.56 -0.12
CA ALA A 134 -13.69 4.85 -0.79
C ALA A 134 -14.77 5.78 -0.27
N HIS A 135 -14.39 7.03 -0.02
CA HIS A 135 -15.26 8.07 0.51
C HIS A 135 -15.20 9.34 -0.34
N TYR A 136 -16.36 9.78 -0.82
CA TYR A 136 -16.47 11.06 -1.51
C TYR A 136 -16.41 12.21 -0.50
N SER A 137 -15.39 13.05 -0.59
CA SER A 137 -15.14 14.16 0.35
C SER A 137 -16.01 15.40 0.10
N GLY A 138 -16.46 15.61 -1.14
CA GLY A 138 -17.25 16.79 -1.53
C GLY A 138 -16.48 18.11 -1.57
N GLY A 139 -15.20 18.11 -1.27
CA GLY A 139 -14.33 19.29 -1.24
C GLY A 139 -14.11 19.93 -2.62
N THR A 140 -13.61 21.15 -2.66
CA THR A 140 -13.26 21.83 -3.92
C THR A 140 -11.96 21.31 -4.51
N SER A 141 -10.99 21.00 -3.68
CA SER A 141 -9.68 20.46 -4.04
C SER A 141 -9.62 18.95 -3.87
N LEU A 142 -9.88 18.44 -2.68
CA LEU A 142 -9.97 17.01 -2.40
C LEU A 142 -11.33 16.47 -2.83
N ILE A 143 -11.34 15.50 -3.74
CA ILE A 143 -12.60 14.91 -4.26
C ILE A 143 -12.98 13.66 -3.49
N PHE A 144 -12.05 12.73 -3.31
CA PHE A 144 -12.28 11.51 -2.53
C PHE A 144 -10.97 10.99 -1.94
N TYR A 145 -11.08 10.05 -1.02
CA TYR A 145 -9.94 9.31 -0.49
C TYR A 145 -10.24 7.82 -0.44
N LEU A 146 -9.16 7.05 -0.39
CA LEU A 146 -9.18 5.60 -0.28
C LEU A 146 -8.42 5.16 0.97
N TYR A 147 -8.93 4.13 1.63
CA TYR A 147 -8.12 3.28 2.49
C TYR A 147 -7.80 2.02 1.70
N LEU A 148 -6.60 1.98 1.15
CA LEU A 148 -6.13 1.00 0.19
C LEU A 148 -5.26 -0.04 0.87
N ASP A 149 -5.74 -1.28 0.94
CA ASP A 149 -5.00 -2.45 1.35
C ASP A 149 -4.48 -3.18 0.11
N THR A 150 -3.17 -3.30 -0.02
CA THR A 150 -2.51 -3.79 -1.24
C THR A 150 -2.65 -5.30 -1.44
N ASN A 151 -3.01 -6.03 -0.38
CA ASN A 151 -3.12 -7.50 -0.41
C ASN A 151 -4.44 -8.03 0.21
N GLY A 152 -5.38 -7.12 0.51
CA GLY A 152 -6.68 -7.43 1.09
C GLY A 152 -6.56 -7.90 2.54
N GLN A 153 -7.30 -8.96 2.90
CA GLN A 153 -7.30 -9.49 4.28
C GLN A 153 -5.99 -10.15 4.72
N LYS A 154 -5.04 -10.35 3.79
CA LYS A 154 -3.75 -10.95 4.12
C LYS A 154 -2.92 -9.96 4.94
N GLY A 155 -2.38 -10.45 6.06
CA GLY A 155 -1.57 -9.59 6.92
C GLY A 155 -0.26 -9.13 6.27
N PRO A 156 0.37 -8.16 6.96
CA PRO A 156 0.28 -7.90 8.40
C PRO A 156 -0.84 -6.96 8.88
N ASN A 157 -1.60 -6.30 7.98
CA ASN A 157 -2.67 -5.35 8.28
C ASN A 157 -2.16 -4.17 9.12
N ILE A 158 -1.08 -3.54 8.64
CA ILE A 158 -0.39 -2.44 9.32
C ILE A 158 -0.37 -1.21 8.41
N ALA A 159 -0.91 -0.10 8.90
CA ALA A 159 -0.85 1.18 8.20
C ALA A 159 0.59 1.58 7.90
N GLY A 160 0.85 1.94 6.65
CA GLY A 160 2.20 2.22 6.17
C GLY A 160 3.02 0.97 5.79
N ARG A 161 2.42 -0.24 5.85
CA ARG A 161 3.02 -1.47 5.31
C ARG A 161 2.21 -1.99 4.14
N ASP A 162 1.01 -2.45 4.39
CA ASP A 162 0.10 -3.02 3.40
C ASP A 162 -1.20 -2.22 3.25
N ILE A 163 -1.57 -1.36 4.20
CA ILE A 163 -2.67 -0.41 4.04
C ILE A 163 -2.19 1.05 4.07
N PHE A 164 -2.74 1.86 3.16
CA PHE A 164 -2.41 3.26 2.97
C PHE A 164 -3.65 4.12 2.83
N ALA A 165 -3.64 5.33 3.39
CA ALA A 165 -4.60 6.36 3.06
C ALA A 165 -4.11 7.13 1.82
N VAL A 166 -4.90 7.16 0.77
CA VAL A 166 -4.56 7.75 -0.52
C VAL A 166 -5.61 8.78 -0.88
N TYR A 167 -5.21 9.98 -1.28
CA TYR A 167 -6.10 11.12 -1.49
C TYR A 167 -6.07 11.55 -2.96
N ILE A 168 -7.25 11.78 -3.53
CA ILE A 168 -7.44 12.10 -4.94
C ILE A 168 -8.02 13.49 -5.07
N TYR A 169 -7.32 14.32 -5.83
CA TYR A 169 -7.60 15.75 -5.97
C TYR A 169 -8.30 16.06 -7.29
N ASN A 170 -8.99 17.20 -7.34
CA ASN A 170 -9.81 17.59 -8.49
C ASN A 170 -9.03 17.70 -9.81
N ASN A 171 -7.75 17.97 -9.75
CA ASN A 171 -6.85 17.97 -10.91
C ASN A 171 -6.42 16.57 -11.39
N GLY A 172 -6.97 15.50 -10.80
CA GLY A 172 -6.63 14.12 -11.12
C GLY A 172 -5.34 13.60 -10.47
N LEU A 173 -4.66 14.42 -9.66
CA LEU A 173 -3.46 13.98 -8.96
C LEU A 173 -3.80 13.14 -7.73
N ILE A 174 -2.95 12.16 -7.48
CA ILE A 174 -3.00 11.26 -6.34
C ILE A 174 -1.86 11.64 -5.39
N ASP A 175 -2.18 11.94 -4.14
CA ASP A 175 -1.19 12.35 -3.15
C ASP A 175 -1.60 11.91 -1.74
N ASP A 176 -0.93 12.41 -0.72
CA ASP A 176 -1.32 12.25 0.68
C ASP A 176 -2.29 13.34 1.12
N ASN A 177 -2.73 13.32 2.38
CA ASN A 177 -3.65 14.29 2.94
C ASN A 177 -3.03 15.70 2.99
N GLY A 178 -3.69 16.65 2.36
CA GLY A 178 -3.24 18.03 2.33
C GLY A 178 -4.25 18.99 1.67
N PRO A 179 -3.91 20.27 1.59
CA PRO A 179 -4.83 21.30 1.09
C PRO A 179 -5.06 21.22 -0.43
N ALA A 180 -4.05 20.76 -1.17
CA ALA A 180 -4.10 20.59 -2.63
C ALA A 180 -2.92 19.74 -3.11
N ALA A 181 -3.06 19.04 -4.23
CA ALA A 181 -1.96 18.31 -4.86
C ALA A 181 -1.39 19.07 -6.08
N PRO A 182 -0.08 18.92 -6.34
CA PRO A 182 0.88 18.10 -5.60
C PRO A 182 1.31 18.74 -4.27
N LEU A 183 1.49 17.92 -3.25
CA LEU A 183 2.10 18.33 -1.98
C LEU A 183 3.61 18.54 -2.15
N THR A 184 4.17 19.46 -1.38
CA THR A 184 5.63 19.59 -1.29
C THR A 184 6.24 18.43 -0.52
N LYS A 185 7.54 18.20 -0.72
CA LYS A 185 8.29 17.19 0.04
C LYS A 185 8.17 17.43 1.55
N GLU A 186 8.29 18.68 1.98
CA GLU A 186 8.18 19.05 3.39
C GLU A 186 6.79 18.75 3.97
N GLN A 187 5.72 19.04 3.22
CA GLN A 187 4.35 18.74 3.66
C GLN A 187 4.15 17.22 3.87
N ARG A 188 4.65 16.39 2.94
CA ARG A 188 4.58 14.93 3.08
C ARG A 188 5.43 14.41 4.24
N ASP A 189 6.66 14.94 4.43
CA ASP A 189 7.52 14.54 5.55
C ASP A 189 6.91 14.97 6.91
N ASN A 190 6.27 16.13 6.99
CA ASN A 190 5.54 16.58 8.20
C ASN A 190 4.33 15.69 8.49
N ALA A 191 3.54 15.33 7.47
CA ALA A 191 2.42 14.40 7.62
C ALA A 191 2.90 13.01 8.06
N PHE A 192 3.98 12.51 7.49
CA PHE A 192 4.59 11.24 7.89
C PHE A 192 5.01 11.25 9.36
N ASN A 193 5.77 12.24 9.80
CA ASN A 193 6.26 12.31 11.16
C ASN A 193 5.13 12.53 12.19
N GLY A 194 4.15 13.38 11.87
CA GLY A 194 3.08 13.74 12.78
C GLY A 194 1.95 12.71 12.86
N ASN A 195 1.70 11.95 11.82
CA ASN A 195 0.54 11.05 11.74
C ASN A 195 0.92 9.58 11.51
N CYS A 196 1.78 9.28 10.52
CA CYS A 196 2.15 7.90 10.23
C CYS A 196 2.99 7.28 11.35
N ILE A 197 3.97 8.00 11.88
CA ILE A 197 4.88 7.52 12.92
C ILE A 197 4.38 7.85 14.32
N ALA A 198 4.08 9.12 14.58
CA ALA A 198 3.73 9.61 15.92
C ALA A 198 2.23 9.54 16.22
N GLY A 199 1.38 9.35 15.21
CA GLY A 199 -0.08 9.36 15.38
C GLY A 199 -0.57 8.23 16.27
N GLU A 200 -1.44 8.57 17.23
CA GLU A 200 -2.08 7.57 18.09
C GLU A 200 -3.30 6.93 17.41
N THR A 201 -4.10 7.75 16.74
CA THR A 201 -5.33 7.34 16.04
C THR A 201 -5.31 7.68 14.56
N THR A 202 -4.41 8.58 14.13
CA THR A 202 -4.20 8.94 12.74
C THR A 202 -3.09 8.07 12.13
N TRP A 203 -3.17 7.81 10.84
CA TRP A 203 -2.24 6.91 10.14
C TRP A 203 -2.06 7.27 8.66
N PHE A 204 -2.50 8.46 8.24
CA PHE A 204 -2.15 9.04 6.95
C PHE A 204 -0.72 9.63 6.99
N GLY A 205 -0.17 10.04 5.86
CA GLY A 205 1.21 10.50 5.75
C GLY A 205 2.20 9.40 5.36
N CYS A 206 1.83 8.11 5.52
CA CYS A 206 2.68 7.00 5.13
C CYS A 206 2.83 6.91 3.60
N PHE A 207 1.77 7.21 2.85
CA PHE A 207 1.80 7.19 1.38
C PHE A 207 2.68 8.32 0.83
N GLY A 208 2.57 9.53 1.35
CA GLY A 208 3.41 10.66 0.97
C GLY A 208 4.89 10.41 1.17
N LYS A 209 5.26 9.67 2.21
CA LYS A 209 6.66 9.26 2.44
C LYS A 209 7.17 8.33 1.34
N ILE A 210 6.37 7.37 0.90
CA ILE A 210 6.71 6.49 -0.24
C ILE A 210 6.93 7.31 -1.52
N LEU A 211 6.09 8.32 -1.77
CA LEU A 211 6.27 9.24 -2.91
C LEU A 211 7.56 10.05 -2.80
N ASN A 212 7.89 10.57 -1.60
CA ASN A 212 9.11 11.32 -1.36
C ASN A 212 10.39 10.49 -1.54
N ASP A 213 10.31 9.21 -1.22
CA ASP A 213 11.44 8.26 -1.26
C ASP A 213 11.49 7.47 -2.58
N ASN A 214 10.92 8.01 -3.67
CA ASN A 214 10.95 7.41 -5.01
C ASN A 214 10.44 5.96 -5.04
N TRP A 215 9.33 5.69 -4.38
CA TRP A 215 8.74 4.35 -4.27
C TRP A 215 9.63 3.36 -3.51
N GLU A 216 10.26 3.83 -2.46
CA GLU A 216 10.98 2.98 -1.50
C GLU A 216 10.34 3.10 -0.10
N MET A 217 10.29 1.99 0.62
CA MET A 217 9.86 1.96 2.03
C MET A 217 11.10 2.00 2.92
N THR A 218 11.51 3.20 3.29
CA THR A 218 12.74 3.46 4.04
C THR A 218 12.58 3.38 5.57
N TYR A 219 11.35 3.10 6.06
CA TYR A 219 10.96 3.09 7.46
C TYR A 219 10.46 1.72 7.96
#